data_651b2965232c779b3fb2d379da1c9047
#
_entry.id   651b2965232c779b3fb2d379da1c9047
#
_cell.length_a   1.000
_cell.length_b   1.000
_cell.length_c   1.000
_cell.angle_alpha   90.00
_cell.angle_beta   90.00
_cell.angle_gamma   90.00
#
_symmetry.space_group_name_H-M   'P 1'
#
loop_
_entity.id
_entity.type
_entity.pdbx_description
1 polymer ?
#
loop_
_entity_poly.entity_id
_entity_poly.type
_entity_poly.pdbx_seq_one_letter_code
_entity_poly.pdbx_strand_id
1 'polypeptide(L)'
;MLRVAVLVSGGGTNLQAIIDAVENGTITNTELVGVISNNKNAYALTRAGNHQIPAQCVSPKDFETREEFNKVFLEKVDELKPDLIVLAGFLVVIPEEMISRYRNKIINIHPSLIPLFCGTGYYGLKVHEAALARGVKVVGATVHFVDEGTDTGPIILQKAVEVEEGDTPEVLQRRVMEQAEWKILPHAIDLIANGKVTVKDGRVSIAR
;
A
#
# COMPACT_ATOMS: atom_id res chain seq x y z
N MET A 1 8.46 11.60 -15.44
CA MET A 1 7.25 11.08 -14.76
C MET A 1 7.66 9.91 -13.88
N LEU A 2 7.18 9.87 -12.66
CA LEU A 2 7.40 8.76 -11.72
C LEU A 2 6.66 7.51 -12.20
N ARG A 3 7.37 6.41 -12.37
CA ARG A 3 6.82 5.13 -12.81
C ARG A 3 6.38 4.31 -11.59
N VAL A 4 5.08 4.12 -11.44
CA VAL A 4 4.50 3.48 -10.24
C VAL A 4 3.94 2.10 -10.59
N ALA A 5 4.43 1.07 -9.89
CA ALA A 5 3.83 -0.27 -9.88
C ALA A 5 3.03 -0.46 -8.59
N VAL A 6 1.86 -1.08 -8.69
CA VAL A 6 0.98 -1.32 -7.53
C VAL A 6 0.83 -2.82 -7.29
N LEU A 7 1.09 -3.26 -6.06
CA LEU A 7 0.93 -4.65 -5.63
C LEU A 7 -0.33 -4.79 -4.78
N VAL A 8 -1.14 -5.81 -5.10
CA VAL A 8 -2.49 -6.00 -4.53
C VAL A 8 -2.76 -7.47 -4.23
N SER A 9 -3.70 -7.76 -3.30
CA SER A 9 -4.13 -9.14 -3.03
C SER A 9 -5.64 -9.36 -3.19
N GLY A 10 -6.44 -8.31 -3.15
CA GLY A 10 -7.90 -8.40 -3.03
C GLY A 10 -8.70 -7.44 -3.90
N GLY A 11 -9.67 -6.76 -3.30
CA GLY A 11 -10.65 -5.91 -3.98
C GLY A 11 -10.08 -4.67 -4.68
N GLY A 12 -8.93 -4.15 -4.25
CA GLY A 12 -8.23 -3.05 -4.90
C GLY A 12 -8.87 -1.67 -4.71
N THR A 13 -9.49 -1.41 -3.57
CA THR A 13 -10.11 -0.10 -3.30
C THR A 13 -9.06 1.02 -3.20
N ASN A 14 -7.92 0.74 -2.61
CA ASN A 14 -6.78 1.67 -2.60
C ASN A 14 -6.17 1.84 -4.01
N LEU A 15 -6.09 0.78 -4.81
CA LEU A 15 -5.70 0.87 -6.22
C LEU A 15 -6.65 1.80 -6.98
N GLN A 16 -7.97 1.65 -6.80
CA GLN A 16 -8.95 2.53 -7.45
C GLN A 16 -8.73 3.99 -7.05
N ALA A 17 -8.51 4.26 -5.77
CA ALA A 17 -8.23 5.62 -5.31
C ALA A 17 -6.98 6.24 -5.97
N ILE A 18 -5.94 5.42 -6.21
CA ILE A 18 -4.75 5.86 -6.95
C ILE A 18 -5.09 6.14 -8.41
N ILE A 19 -5.80 5.22 -9.08
CA ILE A 19 -6.21 5.37 -10.49
C ILE A 19 -7.01 6.66 -10.66
N ASP A 20 -8.06 6.84 -9.86
CA ASP A 20 -8.93 8.02 -9.92
C ASP A 20 -8.13 9.31 -9.71
N ALA A 21 -7.17 9.30 -8.77
CA ALA A 21 -6.32 10.45 -8.47
C ALA A 21 -5.33 10.79 -9.61
N VAL A 22 -4.83 9.80 -10.33
CA VAL A 22 -4.00 10.01 -11.53
C VAL A 22 -4.86 10.57 -12.67
N GLU A 23 -6.01 9.97 -12.93
CA GLU A 23 -6.91 10.37 -14.04
C GLU A 23 -7.49 11.77 -13.85
N ASN A 24 -7.81 12.15 -12.62
CA ASN A 24 -8.35 13.50 -12.34
C ASN A 24 -7.27 14.57 -12.09
N GLY A 25 -5.98 14.21 -12.15
CA GLY A 25 -4.86 15.13 -11.97
C GLY A 25 -4.53 15.50 -10.52
N THR A 26 -5.11 14.81 -9.53
CA THR A 26 -4.74 14.99 -8.11
C THR A 26 -3.33 14.46 -7.85
N ILE A 27 -2.97 13.33 -8.47
CA ILE A 27 -1.56 12.88 -8.54
C ILE A 27 -0.98 13.38 -9.84
N THR A 28 0.07 14.18 -9.74
CA THR A 28 0.77 14.76 -10.88
C THR A 28 2.06 14.00 -11.18
N ASN A 29 2.63 14.22 -12.36
CA ASN A 29 3.95 13.71 -12.74
C ASN A 29 4.15 12.21 -12.55
N THR A 30 3.09 11.40 -12.72
CA THR A 30 3.04 9.97 -12.41
C THR A 30 2.45 9.17 -13.57
N GLU A 31 2.97 7.96 -13.77
CA GLU A 31 2.47 6.95 -14.70
C GLU A 31 2.29 5.62 -13.94
N LEU A 32 1.11 5.01 -14.04
CA LEU A 32 0.87 3.65 -13.52
C LEU A 32 1.35 2.63 -14.56
N VAL A 33 2.48 2.00 -14.29
CA VAL A 33 3.16 1.10 -15.25
C VAL A 33 2.70 -0.34 -15.15
N GLY A 34 2.03 -0.71 -14.07
CA GLY A 34 1.46 -2.05 -13.93
C GLY A 34 0.93 -2.35 -12.55
N VAL A 35 0.10 -3.39 -12.51
CA VAL A 35 -0.47 -3.97 -11.29
C VAL A 35 -0.10 -5.44 -11.22
N ILE A 36 0.44 -5.88 -10.09
CA ILE A 36 0.73 -7.29 -9.84
C ILE A 36 -0.10 -7.75 -8.64
N SER A 37 -0.81 -8.87 -8.82
CA SER A 37 -1.51 -9.54 -7.72
C SER A 37 -0.88 -10.91 -7.43
N ASN A 38 -0.87 -11.29 -6.15
CA ASN A 38 -0.55 -12.66 -5.74
C ASN A 38 -1.76 -13.60 -5.80
N ASN A 39 -2.93 -13.09 -6.19
CA ASN A 39 -4.18 -13.83 -6.26
C ASN A 39 -4.87 -13.59 -7.61
N LYS A 40 -5.03 -14.65 -8.39
CA LYS A 40 -5.67 -14.58 -9.72
C LYS A 40 -7.13 -14.13 -9.69
N ASN A 41 -7.80 -14.29 -8.54
CA ASN A 41 -9.19 -13.88 -8.35
C ASN A 41 -9.32 -12.47 -7.74
N ALA A 42 -8.23 -11.72 -7.60
CA ALA A 42 -8.27 -10.37 -7.07
C ALA A 42 -9.04 -9.44 -8.02
N TYR A 43 -10.11 -8.82 -7.52
CA TYR A 43 -10.90 -7.85 -8.30
C TYR A 43 -10.07 -6.62 -8.73
N ALA A 44 -8.98 -6.35 -8.01
CA ALA A 44 -8.01 -5.33 -8.40
C ALA A 44 -7.47 -5.51 -9.83
N LEU A 45 -7.31 -6.75 -10.31
CA LEU A 45 -6.89 -7.01 -11.70
C LEU A 45 -7.94 -6.54 -12.71
N THR A 46 -9.23 -6.74 -12.40
CA THR A 46 -10.34 -6.22 -13.21
C THR A 46 -10.35 -4.70 -13.23
N ARG A 47 -10.13 -4.05 -12.08
CA ARG A 47 -10.01 -2.58 -12.00
C ARG A 47 -8.91 -2.05 -12.91
N ALA A 48 -7.71 -2.63 -12.82
CA ALA A 48 -6.60 -2.25 -13.68
C ALA A 48 -6.94 -2.42 -15.17
N GLY A 49 -7.55 -3.55 -15.55
CA GLY A 49 -7.97 -3.82 -16.94
C GLY A 49 -8.99 -2.82 -17.46
N ASN A 50 -9.98 -2.40 -16.63
CA ASN A 50 -10.97 -1.39 -17.00
C ASN A 50 -10.35 -0.02 -17.31
N HIS A 51 -9.17 0.27 -16.75
CA HIS A 51 -8.41 1.51 -16.97
C HIS A 51 -7.18 1.31 -17.88
N GLN A 52 -7.12 0.19 -18.61
CA GLN A 52 -6.05 -0.15 -19.56
C GLN A 52 -4.63 -0.16 -18.93
N ILE A 53 -4.55 -0.43 -17.63
CA ILE A 53 -3.29 -0.58 -16.91
C ILE A 53 -2.85 -2.05 -17.03
N PRO A 54 -1.60 -2.34 -17.47
CA PRO A 54 -1.08 -3.71 -17.50
C PRO A 54 -1.23 -4.40 -16.15
N ALA A 55 -1.83 -5.59 -16.16
CA ALA A 55 -2.09 -6.32 -14.92
C ALA A 55 -1.71 -7.80 -15.09
N GLN A 56 -1.07 -8.36 -14.07
CA GLN A 56 -0.67 -9.77 -14.07
C GLN A 56 -0.78 -10.37 -12.67
N CYS A 57 -0.88 -11.70 -12.64
CA CYS A 57 -0.85 -12.46 -11.39
C CYS A 57 0.45 -13.25 -11.28
N VAL A 58 1.07 -13.19 -10.10
CA VAL A 58 2.18 -14.05 -9.71
C VAL A 58 1.81 -14.64 -8.36
N SER A 59 1.27 -15.86 -8.36
CA SER A 59 0.75 -16.49 -7.15
C SER A 59 1.80 -17.39 -6.50
N PRO A 60 2.02 -17.30 -5.17
CA PRO A 60 2.89 -18.26 -4.46
C PRO A 60 2.46 -19.72 -4.64
N LYS A 61 1.19 -19.97 -4.99
CA LYS A 61 0.64 -21.32 -5.19
C LYS A 61 1.07 -21.97 -6.51
N ASP A 62 1.64 -21.18 -7.42
CA ASP A 62 2.08 -21.67 -8.74
C ASP A 62 3.54 -22.14 -8.71
N PHE A 63 4.20 -22.13 -7.55
CA PHE A 63 5.62 -22.47 -7.35
C PHE A 63 5.77 -23.56 -6.29
N GLU A 64 6.79 -24.41 -6.44
CA GLU A 64 7.09 -25.45 -5.47
C GLU A 64 7.76 -24.90 -4.20
N THR A 65 8.57 -23.85 -4.36
CA THR A 65 9.30 -23.22 -3.25
C THR A 65 9.04 -21.72 -3.14
N ARG A 66 9.29 -21.18 -1.96
CA ARG A 66 9.21 -19.75 -1.71
C ARG A 66 10.30 -18.99 -2.48
N GLU A 67 11.46 -19.58 -2.63
CA GLU A 67 12.60 -19.03 -3.36
C GLU A 67 12.28 -18.85 -4.84
N GLU A 68 11.66 -19.84 -5.47
CA GLU A 68 11.20 -19.75 -6.87
C GLU A 68 10.18 -18.64 -7.04
N PHE A 69 9.17 -18.59 -6.18
CA PHE A 69 8.21 -17.49 -6.18
C PHE A 69 8.89 -16.14 -6.05
N ASN A 70 9.75 -15.96 -5.04
CA ASN A 70 10.44 -14.70 -4.79
C ASN A 70 11.24 -14.23 -6.01
N LYS A 71 11.96 -15.15 -6.67
CA LYS A 71 12.74 -14.85 -7.87
C LYS A 71 11.86 -14.36 -9.01
N VAL A 72 10.83 -15.14 -9.37
CA VAL A 72 9.93 -14.79 -10.48
C VAL A 72 9.15 -13.52 -10.17
N PHE A 73 8.69 -13.35 -8.91
CA PHE A 73 7.99 -12.16 -8.48
C PHE A 73 8.84 -10.90 -8.64
N LEU A 74 10.11 -10.96 -8.23
CA LEU A 74 11.04 -9.84 -8.39
C LEU A 74 11.34 -9.55 -9.86
N GLU A 75 11.54 -10.60 -10.70
CA GLU A 75 11.73 -10.44 -12.14
C GLU A 75 10.52 -9.72 -12.78
N LYS A 76 9.29 -10.09 -12.39
CA LYS A 76 8.07 -9.45 -12.90
C LYS A 76 7.92 -8.00 -12.45
N VAL A 77 8.36 -7.66 -11.26
CA VAL A 77 8.43 -6.27 -10.81
C VAL A 77 9.49 -5.49 -11.60
N ASP A 78 10.67 -6.08 -11.80
CA ASP A 78 11.78 -5.46 -12.55
C ASP A 78 11.42 -5.19 -14.02
N GLU A 79 10.62 -6.08 -14.67
CA GLU A 79 10.12 -5.88 -16.03
C GLU A 79 9.32 -4.57 -16.19
N LEU A 80 8.59 -4.16 -15.15
CA LEU A 80 7.83 -2.90 -15.13
C LEU A 80 8.72 -1.67 -15.00
N LYS A 81 9.98 -1.82 -14.59
CA LYS A 81 10.95 -0.74 -14.35
C LYS A 81 10.36 0.38 -13.49
N PRO A 82 9.82 0.09 -12.29
CA PRO A 82 9.20 1.09 -11.45
C PRO A 82 10.24 1.97 -10.74
N ASP A 83 9.90 3.24 -10.59
CA ASP A 83 10.61 4.16 -9.69
C ASP A 83 10.06 4.07 -8.27
N LEU A 84 8.76 3.74 -8.15
CA LEU A 84 8.05 3.54 -6.88
C LEU A 84 7.17 2.29 -6.97
N ILE A 85 7.19 1.51 -5.91
CA ILE A 85 6.31 0.36 -5.71
C ILE A 85 5.35 0.68 -4.56
N VAL A 86 4.06 0.47 -4.78
CA VAL A 86 3.01 0.73 -3.79
C VAL A 86 2.36 -0.58 -3.37
N LEU A 87 2.42 -0.91 -2.09
CA LEU A 87 1.66 -2.00 -1.51
C LEU A 87 0.27 -1.47 -1.12
N ALA A 88 -0.74 -1.87 -1.87
CA ALA A 88 -2.13 -1.46 -1.67
C ALA A 88 -2.98 -2.66 -1.24
N GLY A 89 -2.82 -3.09 0.00
CA GLY A 89 -3.43 -4.31 0.52
C GLY A 89 -2.76 -5.58 -0.03
N PHE A 90 -1.44 -5.58 -0.13
CA PHE A 90 -0.65 -6.74 -0.52
C PHE A 90 -0.27 -7.57 0.70
N LEU A 91 -0.71 -8.83 0.76
CA LEU A 91 -0.62 -9.67 1.96
C LEU A 91 0.56 -10.66 1.94
N VAL A 92 1.37 -10.65 0.90
CA VAL A 92 2.57 -11.49 0.83
C VAL A 92 3.77 -10.70 1.34
N VAL A 93 4.59 -11.34 2.17
CA VAL A 93 5.82 -10.74 2.69
C VAL A 93 6.76 -10.43 1.52
N ILE A 94 7.24 -9.21 1.47
CA ILE A 94 8.19 -8.76 0.44
C ILE A 94 9.56 -9.41 0.66
N PRO A 95 10.18 -9.98 -0.38
CA PRO A 95 11.52 -10.56 -0.28
C PRO A 95 12.57 -9.53 0.14
N GLU A 96 13.52 -9.94 0.98
CA GLU A 96 14.62 -9.06 1.42
C GLU A 96 15.43 -8.50 0.24
N GLU A 97 15.66 -9.31 -0.79
CA GLU A 97 16.34 -8.86 -2.02
C GLU A 97 15.59 -7.72 -2.70
N MET A 98 14.25 -7.77 -2.72
CA MET A 98 13.42 -6.70 -3.28
C MET A 98 13.50 -5.43 -2.43
N ILE A 99 13.49 -5.56 -1.09
CA ILE A 99 13.63 -4.42 -0.18
C ILE A 99 14.99 -3.75 -0.38
N SER A 100 16.06 -4.53 -0.50
CA SER A 100 17.42 -4.02 -0.74
C SER A 100 17.53 -3.30 -2.08
N ARG A 101 16.97 -3.89 -3.15
CA ARG A 101 17.00 -3.36 -4.52
C ARG A 101 16.19 -2.07 -4.67
N TYR A 102 15.06 -2.01 -4.00
CA TYR A 102 14.11 -0.89 -4.03
C TYR A 102 14.07 -0.10 -2.70
N ARG A 103 15.22 0.03 -2.03
CA ARG A 103 15.32 0.77 -0.76
C ARG A 103 14.81 2.19 -0.90
N ASN A 104 13.91 2.59 0.01
CA ASN A 104 13.19 3.87 -0.03
C ASN A 104 12.38 4.11 -1.33
N LYS A 105 11.97 3.03 -2.00
CA LYS A 105 11.15 3.04 -3.20
C LYS A 105 9.95 2.10 -3.09
N ILE A 106 9.69 1.54 -1.93
CA ILE A 106 8.50 0.74 -1.64
C ILE A 106 7.75 1.45 -0.52
N ILE A 107 6.48 1.76 -0.73
CA ILE A 107 5.58 2.31 0.29
C ILE A 107 4.42 1.37 0.53
N ASN A 108 3.87 1.42 1.75
CA ASN A 108 2.71 0.64 2.16
C ASN A 108 1.67 1.55 2.79
N ILE A 109 0.40 1.24 2.58
CA ILE A 109 -0.73 1.78 3.34
C ILE A 109 -1.15 0.78 4.41
N HIS A 110 -1.14 1.17 5.67
CA HIS A 110 -1.58 0.36 6.80
C HIS A 110 -2.77 1.02 7.49
N PRO A 111 -3.86 0.27 7.79
CA PRO A 111 -5.11 0.85 8.29
C PRO A 111 -5.10 1.12 9.80
N SER A 112 -3.98 1.60 10.34
CA SER A 112 -3.86 2.08 11.73
C SER A 112 -2.91 3.27 11.84
N LEU A 113 -2.93 3.90 13.01
CA LEU A 113 -1.90 4.88 13.40
C LEU A 113 -0.71 4.13 14.01
N ILE A 114 0.27 3.75 13.17
CA ILE A 114 1.50 3.09 13.62
C ILE A 114 2.15 3.95 14.74
N PRO A 115 2.60 3.36 15.87
CA PRO A 115 2.88 1.93 16.10
C PRO A 115 1.75 1.10 16.72
N LEU A 116 0.51 1.57 16.73
CA LEU A 116 -0.64 0.85 17.27
C LEU A 116 -1.23 -0.10 16.23
N PHE A 117 -1.69 -1.29 16.65
CA PHE A 117 -2.38 -2.28 15.81
C PHE A 117 -1.69 -2.55 14.47
N CYS A 118 -0.37 -2.77 14.52
CA CYS A 118 0.47 -3.04 13.37
C CYS A 118 1.42 -4.22 13.63
N GLY A 119 2.15 -4.65 12.60
CA GLY A 119 3.03 -5.80 12.68
C GLY A 119 2.33 -7.12 12.34
N THR A 120 2.99 -8.23 12.61
CA THR A 120 2.52 -9.57 12.26
C THR A 120 1.13 -9.86 12.82
N GLY A 121 0.20 -10.25 11.94
CA GLY A 121 -1.19 -10.59 12.31
C GLY A 121 -2.19 -9.44 12.23
N TYR A 122 -1.73 -8.19 12.10
CA TYR A 122 -2.59 -7.02 11.95
C TYR A 122 -2.75 -6.65 10.48
N TYR A 123 -3.83 -7.09 9.86
CA TYR A 123 -4.19 -6.76 8.49
C TYR A 123 -5.70 -6.80 8.28
N GLY A 124 -6.19 -6.03 7.32
CA GLY A 124 -7.59 -6.00 6.93
C GLY A 124 -8.52 -5.71 8.10
N LEU A 125 -9.59 -6.49 8.24
CA LEU A 125 -10.60 -6.32 9.27
C LEU A 125 -10.09 -6.52 10.69
N LYS A 126 -9.07 -7.37 10.88
CA LYS A 126 -8.47 -7.67 12.19
C LYS A 126 -7.93 -6.44 12.91
N VAL A 127 -7.46 -5.44 12.18
CA VAL A 127 -6.99 -4.17 12.75
C VAL A 127 -8.14 -3.45 13.44
N HIS A 128 -9.30 -3.39 12.79
CA HIS A 128 -10.49 -2.69 13.31
C HIS A 128 -11.16 -3.48 14.44
N GLU A 129 -11.18 -4.80 14.35
CA GLU A 129 -11.61 -5.68 15.46
C GLU A 129 -10.78 -5.44 16.72
N ALA A 130 -9.46 -5.41 16.59
CA ALA A 130 -8.55 -5.18 17.70
C ALA A 130 -8.70 -3.76 18.31
N ALA A 131 -8.87 -2.74 17.46
CA ALA A 131 -9.08 -1.37 17.88
C ALA A 131 -10.38 -1.22 18.70
N LEU A 132 -11.49 -1.78 18.19
CA LEU A 132 -12.78 -1.77 18.90
C LEU A 132 -12.72 -2.57 20.20
N ALA A 133 -12.12 -3.75 20.19
CA ALA A 133 -11.95 -4.57 21.40
C ALA A 133 -11.12 -3.86 22.48
N ARG A 134 -10.14 -3.05 22.08
CA ARG A 134 -9.32 -2.25 23.00
C ARG A 134 -10.07 -1.02 23.53
N GLY A 135 -11.13 -0.58 22.83
CA GLY A 135 -11.92 0.58 23.21
C GLY A 135 -11.25 1.93 22.91
N VAL A 136 -10.37 2.00 21.93
CA VAL A 136 -9.76 3.27 21.51
C VAL A 136 -10.80 4.20 20.92
N LYS A 137 -10.58 5.51 21.03
CA LYS A 137 -11.50 6.53 20.53
C LYS A 137 -11.05 7.12 19.20
N VAL A 138 -9.78 6.91 18.84
CA VAL A 138 -9.18 7.39 17.60
C VAL A 138 -8.40 6.26 16.97
N VAL A 139 -8.61 6.07 15.69
CA VAL A 139 -7.85 5.17 14.80
C VAL A 139 -7.35 5.98 13.60
N GLY A 140 -6.94 5.35 12.51
CA GLY A 140 -6.54 6.04 11.30
C GLY A 140 -5.80 5.15 10.34
N ALA A 141 -5.01 5.78 9.48
CA ALA A 141 -4.15 5.10 8.53
C ALA A 141 -2.76 5.73 8.47
N THR A 142 -1.80 4.93 8.05
CA THR A 142 -0.39 5.32 7.91
C THR A 142 0.13 4.91 6.54
N VAL A 143 0.77 5.85 5.84
CA VAL A 143 1.64 5.55 4.69
C VAL A 143 3.08 5.61 5.16
N HIS A 144 3.84 4.55 4.93
CA HIS A 144 5.24 4.44 5.34
C HIS A 144 6.09 3.76 4.27
N PHE A 145 7.38 4.01 4.28
CA PHE A 145 8.32 3.21 3.51
C PHE A 145 8.43 1.80 4.11
N VAL A 146 8.68 0.82 3.25
CA VAL A 146 8.90 -0.58 3.66
C VAL A 146 10.39 -0.79 3.92
N ASP A 147 10.69 -1.38 5.06
CA ASP A 147 12.01 -1.87 5.45
C ASP A 147 11.97 -3.38 5.78
N GLU A 148 13.00 -3.90 6.39
CA GLU A 148 13.13 -5.33 6.70
C GLU A 148 12.16 -5.82 7.79
N GLY A 149 11.57 -4.90 8.57
CA GLY A 149 10.54 -5.22 9.57
C GLY A 149 9.12 -5.17 9.00
N THR A 150 8.16 -5.60 9.82
CA THR A 150 6.74 -5.51 9.46
C THR A 150 6.17 -4.20 10.03
N ASP A 151 5.77 -3.29 9.15
CA ASP A 151 5.22 -1.96 9.47
C ASP A 151 6.17 -1.08 10.32
N THR A 152 7.48 -1.20 10.14
CA THR A 152 8.51 -0.52 10.95
C THR A 152 9.24 0.62 10.22
N GLY A 153 9.06 0.73 8.91
CA GLY A 153 9.76 1.71 8.09
C GLY A 153 9.33 3.17 8.31
N PRO A 154 10.10 4.10 7.76
CA PRO A 154 9.88 5.54 7.96
C PRO A 154 8.47 6.01 7.54
N ILE A 155 7.76 6.68 8.43
CA ILE A 155 6.40 7.16 8.21
C ILE A 155 6.41 8.40 7.33
N ILE A 156 5.57 8.40 6.28
CA ILE A 156 5.39 9.52 5.36
C ILE A 156 4.21 10.39 5.80
N LEU A 157 3.02 9.79 5.89
CA LEU A 157 1.79 10.47 6.26
C LEU A 157 0.96 9.61 7.22
N GLN A 158 0.25 10.28 8.12
CA GLN A 158 -0.76 9.67 8.97
C GLN A 158 -2.02 10.54 8.99
N LYS A 159 -3.19 9.90 9.08
CA LYS A 159 -4.46 10.59 9.23
C LYS A 159 -5.32 9.88 10.26
N ALA A 160 -5.75 10.65 11.26
CA ALA A 160 -6.63 10.18 12.33
C ALA A 160 -8.09 10.16 11.86
N VAL A 161 -8.84 9.20 12.42
CA VAL A 161 -10.28 9.00 12.22
C VAL A 161 -10.91 8.65 13.57
N GLU A 162 -12.04 9.25 13.89
CA GLU A 162 -12.76 8.98 15.15
C GLU A 162 -13.50 7.64 15.10
N VAL A 163 -13.54 6.95 16.24
CA VAL A 163 -14.39 5.78 16.47
C VAL A 163 -15.69 6.28 17.05
N GLU A 164 -16.82 5.88 16.43
CA GLU A 164 -18.16 6.24 16.87
C GLU A 164 -18.77 5.14 17.73
N GLU A 165 -19.70 5.52 18.59
CA GLU A 165 -20.42 4.55 19.42
C GLU A 165 -21.28 3.63 18.55
N GLY A 166 -21.17 2.33 18.80
CA GLY A 166 -21.88 1.32 18.01
C GLY A 166 -21.21 0.90 16.71
N ASP A 167 -19.98 1.37 16.44
CA ASP A 167 -19.22 0.92 15.27
C ASP A 167 -19.01 -0.60 15.28
N THR A 168 -19.27 -1.24 14.14
CA THR A 168 -18.79 -2.58 13.86
C THR A 168 -17.41 -2.50 13.16
N PRO A 169 -16.62 -3.57 13.15
CA PRO A 169 -15.34 -3.59 12.43
C PRO A 169 -15.47 -3.15 10.97
N GLU A 170 -16.53 -3.58 10.27
CA GLU A 170 -16.77 -3.25 8.87
C GLU A 170 -17.10 -1.77 8.66
N VAL A 171 -17.91 -1.20 9.56
CA VAL A 171 -18.27 0.23 9.50
C VAL A 171 -17.04 1.09 9.75
N LEU A 172 -16.25 0.73 10.76
CA LEU A 172 -15.00 1.43 11.08
C LEU A 172 -13.98 1.31 9.94
N GLN A 173 -13.80 0.10 9.37
CA GLN A 173 -12.92 -0.14 8.23
C GLN A 173 -13.30 0.77 7.06
N ARG A 174 -14.57 0.82 6.70
CA ARG A 174 -15.05 1.67 5.61
C ARG A 174 -14.77 3.13 5.87
N ARG A 175 -15.03 3.61 7.08
CA ARG A 175 -14.75 5.00 7.47
C ARG A 175 -13.26 5.32 7.37
N VAL A 176 -12.38 4.44 7.82
CA VAL A 176 -10.92 4.61 7.70
C VAL A 176 -10.49 4.64 6.24
N MET A 177 -11.05 3.77 5.38
CA MET A 177 -10.79 3.80 3.93
C MET A 177 -11.18 5.15 3.33
N GLU A 178 -12.41 5.60 3.56
CA GLU A 178 -12.98 6.82 2.95
C GLU A 178 -12.33 8.10 3.48
N GLN A 179 -12.07 8.18 4.79
CA GLN A 179 -11.60 9.40 5.44
C GLN A 179 -10.06 9.49 5.51
N ALA A 180 -9.35 8.37 5.48
CA ALA A 180 -7.90 8.34 5.63
C ALA A 180 -7.18 7.68 4.43
N GLU A 181 -7.34 6.37 4.20
CA GLU A 181 -6.51 5.63 3.25
C GLU A 181 -6.56 6.21 1.83
N TRP A 182 -7.78 6.40 1.27
CA TRP A 182 -7.98 6.92 -0.08
C TRP A 182 -7.60 8.39 -0.26
N LYS A 183 -7.19 9.04 0.82
CA LYS A 183 -6.70 10.42 0.80
C LYS A 183 -5.20 10.50 0.93
N ILE A 184 -4.64 9.83 1.96
CA ILE A 184 -3.21 9.97 2.25
C ILE A 184 -2.33 9.14 1.31
N LEU A 185 -2.81 8.01 0.78
CA LEU A 185 -2.02 7.21 -0.15
C LEU A 185 -1.80 7.94 -1.49
N PRO A 186 -2.82 8.47 -2.19
CA PRO A 186 -2.62 9.33 -3.36
C PRO A 186 -1.74 10.54 -3.05
N HIS A 187 -1.95 11.20 -1.91
CA HIS A 187 -1.15 12.37 -1.53
C HIS A 187 0.33 12.02 -1.32
N ALA A 188 0.64 10.88 -0.67
CA ALA A 188 2.02 10.44 -0.51
C ALA A 188 2.70 10.16 -1.86
N ILE A 189 1.99 9.56 -2.81
CA ILE A 189 2.50 9.31 -4.17
C ILE A 189 2.79 10.64 -4.87
N ASP A 190 1.88 11.61 -4.80
CA ASP A 190 2.08 12.93 -5.40
C ASP A 190 3.29 13.67 -4.81
N LEU A 191 3.45 13.64 -3.48
CA LEU A 191 4.61 14.21 -2.81
C LEU A 191 5.93 13.60 -3.28
N ILE A 192 5.97 12.27 -3.45
CA ILE A 192 7.16 11.55 -3.95
C ILE A 192 7.41 11.91 -5.42
N ALA A 193 6.36 11.91 -6.25
CA ALA A 193 6.46 12.22 -7.67
C ALA A 193 7.01 13.63 -7.96
N ASN A 194 6.80 14.54 -7.02
CA ASN A 194 7.25 15.93 -7.10
C ASN A 194 8.53 16.20 -6.28
N GLY A 195 9.24 15.15 -5.83
CA GLY A 195 10.53 15.27 -5.14
C GLY A 195 10.45 15.93 -3.75
N LYS A 196 9.26 15.95 -3.15
CA LYS A 196 9.03 16.63 -1.86
C LYS A 196 9.36 15.77 -0.64
N VAL A 197 9.66 14.49 -0.84
CA VAL A 197 9.92 13.53 0.25
C VAL A 197 11.40 13.19 0.32
N THR A 198 12.00 13.35 1.48
CA THR A 198 13.38 12.92 1.77
C THR A 198 13.40 12.03 3.01
N VAL A 199 14.24 10.98 2.97
CA VAL A 199 14.47 10.09 4.11
C VAL A 199 15.89 10.33 4.63
N LYS A 200 16.00 10.68 5.91
CA LYS A 200 17.28 10.84 6.59
C LYS A 200 17.20 10.27 8.00
N ASP A 201 18.17 9.44 8.37
CA ASP A 201 18.27 8.82 9.70
C ASP A 201 16.97 8.13 10.15
N GLY A 202 16.32 7.39 9.23
CA GLY A 202 15.06 6.69 9.48
C GLY A 202 13.82 7.58 9.64
N ARG A 203 13.93 8.87 9.30
CA ARG A 203 12.83 9.84 9.37
C ARG A 203 12.55 10.47 8.03
N VAL A 204 11.27 10.74 7.80
CA VAL A 204 10.81 11.44 6.59
C VAL A 204 10.69 12.93 6.88
N SER A 205 11.19 13.73 5.93
CA SER A 205 10.92 15.16 5.85
C SER A 205 10.17 15.47 4.56
N ILE A 206 9.17 16.35 4.66
CA ILE A 206 8.35 16.80 3.52
C ILE A 206 8.65 18.28 3.28
N ALA A 207 9.13 18.59 2.07
CA ALA A 207 9.31 19.98 1.65
C ALA A 207 7.96 20.66 1.47
N ARG A 208 7.85 21.90 1.96
CA ARG A 208 6.67 22.76 1.83
C ARG A 208 6.55 23.39 0.44
#